data_f3098af7f78a8ec0c50c94e853e9e807
#
_entry.id   f3098af7f78a8ec0c50c94e853e9e807
#
_cell.length_a   1.000
_cell.length_b   1.000
_cell.length_c   1.000
_cell.angle_alpha   90.00
_cell.angle_beta   90.00
_cell.angle_gamma   90.00
#
_symmetry.space_group_name_H-M   'P 1'
#
loop_
_entity.id
_entity.type
_entity.pdbx_description
1 polymer ?
#
loop_
_entity_poly.entity_id
_entity_poly.type
_entity_poly.pdbx_seq_one_letter_code
_entity_poly.pdbx_strand_id
1 'polypeptide(L)' 'MAKSTGAASSYGVGERVFHQKFGYGRVAAIEGNKLTIDFDKAGQKRVLDSFVERP' A
#
# COMPACT_ATOMS: atom_id res chain seq x y z
N MET A 1 10.88 11.90 -10.13
CA MET A 1 10.85 11.96 -9.63
C MET A 1 10.53 12.16 -8.84
N ALA A 2 10.16 12.12 -8.82
CA ALA A 2 9.87 12.17 -8.15
C ALA A 2 9.57 12.37 -7.31
N LYS A 3 9.46 12.49 -7.04
CA LYS A 3 9.27 12.46 -6.28
C LYS A 3 8.77 12.71 -5.48
N SER A 4 8.43 12.55 -5.32
CA SER A 4 7.91 12.71 -4.67
C SER A 4 7.88 13.20 -3.71
N THR A 5 7.67 13.67 -3.58
CA THR A 5 7.68 14.18 -2.69
C THR A 5 7.08 13.98 -1.67
N GLY A 6 7.31 13.81 -1.47
CA GLY A 6 6.89 13.65 -0.56
C GLY A 6 6.16 13.22 0.30
N ALA A 7 5.99 13.40 0.92
CA ALA A 7 5.12 13.09 1.73
C ALA A 7 4.32 12.03 1.45
N ALA A 8 4.01 11.98 0.34
CA ALA A 8 3.16 10.94 -0.03
C ALA A 8 3.83 9.63 0.13
N SER A 9 3.09 8.60 -0.04
CA SER A 9 3.56 7.27 0.01
C SER A 9 4.61 7.02 -1.05
N SER A 10 5.59 6.20 -0.75
CA SER A 10 6.57 5.80 -1.73
C SER A 10 6.10 4.60 -2.54
N TYR A 11 4.90 4.11 -2.31
CA TYR A 11 4.36 2.98 -3.05
C TYR A 11 3.62 3.44 -4.28
N GLY A 12 3.50 2.55 -5.24
CA GLY A 12 2.75 2.84 -6.45
C GLY A 12 1.59 1.88 -6.62
N VAL A 13 0.60 2.31 -7.41
CA VAL A 13 -0.53 1.47 -7.73
C VAL A 13 -0.02 0.24 -8.49
N GLY A 14 -0.49 -0.93 -8.08
CA GLY A 14 -0.05 -2.18 -8.67
C GLY A 14 1.12 -2.82 -7.96
N GLU A 15 1.70 -2.15 -7.00
CA GLU A 15 2.86 -2.67 -6.30
C GLU A 15 2.45 -3.72 -5.29
N ARG A 16 3.26 -4.77 -5.15
CA ARG A 16 3.04 -5.79 -4.13
C ARG A 16 3.53 -5.28 -2.79
N VAL A 17 2.77 -5.57 -1.75
CA VAL A 17 3.13 -5.18 -0.40
C VAL A 17 2.75 -6.30 0.56
N PHE A 18 3.29 -6.23 1.76
CA PHE A 18 2.99 -7.17 2.83
C PHE A 18 2.52 -6.41 4.06
N HIS A 19 1.43 -6.87 4.65
CA HIS A 19 0.90 -6.32 5.89
C HIS A 19 0.90 -7.43 6.92
N GLN A 20 1.40 -7.13 8.12
CA GLN A 20 1.55 -8.17 9.13
C GLN A 20 0.23 -8.84 9.49
N LYS A 21 -0.84 -8.09 9.46
CA LYS A 21 -2.13 -8.62 9.86
C LYS A 21 -2.89 -9.24 8.69
N PHE A 22 -2.80 -8.64 7.52
CA PHE A 22 -3.62 -9.05 6.38
C PHE A 22 -2.86 -9.85 5.34
N GLY A 23 -1.54 -9.89 5.43
CA GLY A 23 -0.75 -10.67 4.51
C GLY A 23 -0.37 -9.90 3.26
N TYR A 24 -0.16 -10.63 2.18
CA TYR A 24 0.25 -10.03 0.92
C TYR A 24 -0.93 -9.43 0.19
N GLY A 25 -0.66 -8.35 -0.51
CA GLY A 25 -1.67 -7.71 -1.31
C GLY A 25 -1.04 -6.84 -2.39
N ARG A 26 -1.89 -6.17 -3.13
CA ARG A 26 -1.45 -5.30 -4.20
C ARG A 26 -2.15 -3.96 -4.04
N VAL A 27 -1.39 -2.88 -4.20
CA VAL A 27 -1.94 -1.54 -4.04
C VAL A 27 -2.90 -1.25 -5.18
N ALA A 28 -4.13 -0.91 -4.83
CA ALA A 28 -5.15 -0.59 -5.81
C ALA A 28 -5.34 0.91 -5.96
N ALA A 29 -5.12 1.66 -4.89
CA ALA A 29 -5.28 3.12 -4.95
C ALA A 29 -4.44 3.74 -3.84
N ILE A 30 -4.06 4.97 -4.04
CA ILE A 30 -3.25 5.72 -3.08
C ILE A 30 -3.90 7.06 -2.87
N GLU A 31 -4.03 7.42 -1.59
CA GLU A 31 -4.61 8.70 -1.23
C GLU A 31 -3.78 9.27 -0.08
N GLY A 32 -2.85 10.15 -0.41
CA GLY A 32 -1.93 10.65 0.58
C GLY A 32 -1.12 9.54 1.20
N ASN A 33 -1.26 9.35 2.49
CA ASN A 33 -0.55 8.27 3.18
C ASN A 33 -1.43 7.03 3.39
N LYS A 34 -2.58 6.98 2.74
CA LYS A 34 -3.48 5.84 2.87
C LYS A 34 -3.47 5.04 1.58
N LEU A 35 -3.38 3.74 1.74
CA LEU A 35 -3.34 2.82 0.60
C LEU A 35 -4.58 1.94 0.64
N THR A 36 -5.25 1.85 -0.49
CA THR A 36 -6.28 0.84 -0.66
C THR A 36 -5.60 -0.37 -1.28
N ILE A 37 -5.61 -1.48 -0.56
CA ILE A 37 -4.88 -2.66 -0.98
C ILE A 37 -5.85 -3.82 -1.13
N ASP A 38 -5.67 -4.52 -2.23
CA ASP A 38 -6.44 -5.71 -2.50
C ASP A 38 -5.62 -6.89 -1.99
N PHE A 39 -5.91 -7.32 -0.77
CA PHE A 39 -5.17 -8.41 -0.13
C PHE A 39 -5.62 -9.74 -0.70
N ASP A 40 -4.66 -10.64 -0.87
CA ASP A 40 -4.94 -11.93 -1.49
C ASP A 40 -6.00 -12.71 -0.73
N LYS A 41 -5.99 -12.62 0.59
CA LYS A 41 -6.92 -13.39 1.42
C LYS A 41 -7.91 -12.54 2.16
N ALA A 42 -7.50 -11.36 2.59
CA ALA A 42 -8.36 -10.52 3.42
C ALA A 42 -9.31 -9.63 2.62
N GLY A 43 -9.12 -9.55 1.31
CA GLY A 43 -9.93 -8.68 0.49
C GLY A 43 -9.41 -7.26 0.50
N GLN A 44 -10.22 -6.34 0.06
CA GLN A 44 -9.79 -4.96 -0.08
C GLN A 44 -9.88 -4.24 1.26
N LYS A 45 -8.78 -3.63 1.65
CA LYS A 45 -8.70 -2.87 2.90
C LYS A 45 -7.95 -1.57 2.65
N ARG A 46 -8.26 -0.57 3.46
CA ARG A 46 -7.53 0.69 3.42
C ARG A 46 -6.64 0.76 4.66
N VAL A 47 -5.36 0.95 4.45
CA VAL A 47 -4.39 0.98 5.55
C VAL A 47 -3.44 2.14 5.35
N LEU A 48 -2.77 2.53 6.43
CA LEU A 48 -1.71 3.53 6.33
C LEU A 48 -0.48 2.88 5.70
N ASP A 49 0.25 3.65 4.92
CA ASP A 49 1.43 3.12 4.23
C ASP A 49 2.51 2.66 5.20
N SER A 50 2.52 3.20 6.41
CA SER A 50 3.51 2.81 7.40
C SER A 50 3.29 1.40 7.95
N PHE A 51 2.14 0.80 7.67
CA PHE A 51 1.85 -0.54 8.16
C PHE A 51 2.17 -1.62 7.15
N VAL A 52 2.65 -1.27 5.99
CA VAL A 52 3.01 -2.25 4.98
C VAL A 52 4.46 -2.10 4.60
N GLU A 53 5.00 -3.13 3.98
CA GLU A 53 6.37 -3.10 3.52
C GLU A 53 6.47 -3.86 2.21
N ARG A 54 7.56 -3.65 1.51
CA ARG A 54 7.82 -4.39 0.30
C ARG A 54 8.26 -5.81 0.67
N PRO A 55 7.73 -6.81 -0.01
CA PRO A 55 8.10 -8.18 0.32
C PRO A 55 9.55 -8.47 0.01
#